data_df1ed502cd8ef418077c7e73d0e4692e
#
_entry.id   df1ed502cd8ef418077c7e73d0e4692e
#
_cell.length_a   1.000
_cell.length_b   1.000
_cell.length_c   1.000
_cell.angle_alpha   90.00
_cell.angle_beta   90.00
_cell.angle_gamma   90.00
#
_symmetry.space_group_name_H-M   'P 1'
#
loop_
_entity.id
_entity.type
_entity.pdbx_description
1 polymer ?
#
loop_
_entity_poly.entity_id
_entity_poly.type
_entity_poly.pdbx_seq_one_letter_code
_entity_poly.pdbx_strand_id
1 'polypeptide(L)'
;MDEPERRLRVALFQLRANRAPFLRATRHRWGRDPSAECEHCGEGDEDSEHFVVQCPAWAEAREGLGISDISVMNDPERCEEFLRRSGVLLLPQ
;
A
#
# COMPACT_ATOMS: atom_id res chain seq x y z
N MET A 1 -6.80 -11.64 19.48
CA MET A 1 -5.59 -10.81 19.49
C MET A 1 -5.02 -10.68 18.10
N ASP A 2 -4.81 -9.45 17.65
CA ASP A 2 -4.22 -9.20 16.35
C ASP A 2 -2.72 -9.46 16.40
N GLU A 3 -2.25 -10.37 15.57
CA GLU A 3 -0.84 -10.56 15.40
C GLU A 3 -0.35 -9.62 14.29
N PRO A 4 0.69 -8.81 14.53
CA PRO A 4 1.22 -7.92 13.50
C PRO A 4 1.60 -8.65 12.21
N GLU A 5 2.14 -9.86 12.33
CA GLU A 5 2.49 -10.66 11.17
C GLU A 5 1.28 -11.06 10.34
N ARG A 6 0.17 -11.35 11.00
CA ARG A 6 -1.07 -11.69 10.31
C ARG A 6 -1.60 -10.50 9.52
N ARG A 7 -1.56 -9.31 10.12
CA ARG A 7 -1.97 -8.08 9.44
C ARG A 7 -1.12 -7.83 8.21
N LEU A 8 0.18 -8.03 8.32
CA LEU A 8 1.10 -7.86 7.20
C LEU A 8 0.78 -8.83 6.07
N ARG A 9 0.53 -10.08 6.39
CA ARG A 9 0.20 -11.08 5.37
C ARG A 9 -1.12 -10.79 4.68
N VAL A 10 -2.12 -10.37 5.44
CA VAL A 10 -3.41 -10.00 4.88
C VAL A 10 -3.26 -8.78 3.99
N ALA A 11 -2.53 -7.76 4.45
CA ALA A 11 -2.30 -6.55 3.66
C ALA A 11 -1.55 -6.86 2.36
N LEU A 12 -0.55 -7.72 2.43
CA LEU A 12 0.20 -8.13 1.24
C LEU A 12 -0.69 -8.82 0.22
N PHE A 13 -1.53 -9.73 0.69
CA PHE A 13 -2.50 -10.42 -0.17
C PHE A 13 -3.46 -9.41 -0.83
N GLN A 14 -3.96 -8.47 -0.04
CA GLN A 14 -4.87 -7.43 -0.54
C GLN A 14 -4.17 -6.52 -1.56
N LEU A 15 -2.92 -6.19 -1.33
CA LEU A 15 -2.14 -5.39 -2.28
C LEU A 15 -1.95 -6.12 -3.60
N ARG A 16 -1.63 -7.41 -3.56
CA ARG A 16 -1.49 -8.22 -4.78
C ARG A 16 -2.76 -8.27 -5.58
N ALA A 17 -3.90 -8.33 -4.90
CA ALA A 17 -5.21 -8.35 -5.53
C ALA A 17 -5.71 -6.96 -5.90
N ASN A 18 -4.97 -5.90 -5.56
CA ASN A 18 -5.37 -4.50 -5.73
C ASN A 18 -6.71 -4.20 -5.03
N ARG A 19 -6.88 -4.74 -3.83
CA ARG A 19 -8.11 -4.62 -3.03
C ARG A 19 -7.87 -4.18 -1.60
N ALA A 20 -6.72 -3.57 -1.32
CA ALA A 20 -6.42 -3.12 0.03
C ALA A 20 -7.34 -1.97 0.44
N PRO A 21 -8.06 -2.07 1.57
CA PRO A 21 -9.03 -1.04 1.97
C PRO A 21 -8.39 0.29 2.37
N PHE A 22 -7.10 0.30 2.66
CA PHE A 22 -6.42 1.55 2.97
C PHE A 22 -6.04 2.34 1.71
N LEU A 23 -6.27 1.78 0.50
CA LEU A 23 -6.03 2.47 -0.75
C LEU A 23 -7.29 3.19 -1.21
N ARG A 24 -7.14 4.46 -1.56
CA ARG A 24 -8.30 5.26 -1.98
C ARG A 24 -8.96 4.72 -3.24
N ALA A 25 -8.17 4.20 -4.19
CA ALA A 25 -8.72 3.60 -5.41
C ALA A 25 -9.63 2.42 -5.10
N THR A 26 -9.28 1.62 -4.08
CA THR A 26 -10.12 0.51 -3.65
C THR A 26 -11.43 1.01 -3.08
N ARG A 27 -11.36 1.99 -2.18
CA ARG A 27 -12.57 2.58 -1.57
C ARG A 27 -13.46 3.24 -2.61
N HIS A 28 -12.84 3.88 -3.60
CA HIS A 28 -13.59 4.50 -4.69
C HIS A 28 -14.37 3.47 -5.50
N ARG A 29 -13.73 2.34 -5.85
CA ARG A 29 -14.41 1.24 -6.55
C ARG A 29 -15.60 0.69 -5.76
N TRP A 30 -15.48 0.69 -4.43
CA TRP A 30 -16.55 0.20 -3.56
C TRP A 30 -17.62 1.26 -3.28
N GLY A 31 -17.51 2.43 -3.88
CA GLY A 31 -18.46 3.51 -3.69
C GLY A 31 -18.36 4.23 -2.35
N ARG A 32 -17.26 4.03 -1.62
CA ARG A 32 -17.07 4.64 -0.30
C ARG A 32 -16.33 5.96 -0.33
N ASP A 33 -15.67 6.24 -1.44
CA ASP A 33 -14.87 7.44 -1.59
C ASP A 33 -15.21 8.10 -2.93
N PRO A 34 -15.39 9.41 -2.98
CA PRO A 34 -15.77 10.10 -4.22
C PRO A 34 -14.69 10.14 -5.28
N SER A 35 -13.45 9.84 -4.91
CA SER A 35 -12.32 9.90 -5.83
C SER A 35 -11.32 8.80 -5.54
N ALA A 36 -10.59 8.37 -6.56
CA ALA A 36 -9.48 7.44 -6.44
C ALA A 36 -8.14 8.16 -6.30
N GLU A 37 -8.11 9.50 -6.46
CA GLU A 37 -6.87 10.27 -6.44
C GLU A 37 -6.11 10.12 -5.13
N CYS A 38 -4.79 9.96 -5.23
CA CYS A 38 -3.94 9.79 -4.05
C CYS A 38 -3.99 11.02 -3.15
N GLU A 39 -4.36 10.82 -1.88
CA GLU A 39 -4.43 11.90 -0.89
C GLU A 39 -3.05 12.38 -0.44
N HIS A 40 -2.03 11.54 -0.65
CA HIS A 40 -0.69 11.83 -0.15
C HIS A 40 0.14 12.69 -1.10
N CYS A 41 -0.03 12.52 -2.39
CA CYS A 41 0.74 13.29 -3.38
C CYS A 41 -0.13 14.03 -4.39
N GLY A 42 -1.42 13.69 -4.51
CA GLY A 42 -2.34 14.35 -5.43
C GLY A 42 -2.11 14.02 -6.89
N GLU A 43 -1.28 13.03 -7.19
CA GLU A 43 -0.97 12.66 -8.57
C GLU A 43 -1.35 11.21 -8.82
N GLY A 44 -2.35 11.00 -9.67
CA GLY A 44 -2.79 9.67 -10.05
C GLY A 44 -3.63 8.95 -8.99
N ASP A 45 -4.12 7.79 -9.35
CA ASP A 45 -4.96 6.99 -8.47
C ASP A 45 -4.11 6.25 -7.43
N GLU A 46 -4.61 6.18 -6.21
CA GLU A 46 -3.95 5.46 -5.12
C GLU A 46 -4.32 3.98 -5.19
N ASP A 47 -3.73 3.28 -6.16
CA ASP A 47 -3.83 1.83 -6.28
C ASP A 47 -2.57 1.18 -5.71
N SER A 48 -2.48 -0.16 -5.79
CA SER A 48 -1.35 -0.89 -5.26
C SER A 48 -0.02 -0.47 -5.88
N GLU A 49 0.03 -0.34 -7.20
CA GLU A 49 1.26 0.04 -7.88
C GLU A 49 1.70 1.44 -7.46
N HIS A 50 0.77 2.39 -7.44
CA HIS A 50 1.09 3.75 -7.03
C HIS A 50 1.65 3.78 -5.60
N PHE A 51 0.96 3.13 -4.67
CA PHE A 51 1.36 3.11 -3.27
C PHE A 51 2.73 2.47 -3.07
N VAL A 52 2.94 1.29 -3.65
CA VAL A 52 4.16 0.53 -3.41
C VAL A 52 5.36 1.09 -4.18
N VAL A 53 5.14 1.55 -5.41
CA VAL A 53 6.23 1.86 -6.34
C VAL A 53 6.37 3.35 -6.64
N GLN A 54 5.28 4.06 -6.82
CA GLN A 54 5.28 5.39 -7.45
C GLN A 54 5.12 6.57 -6.50
N CYS A 55 4.32 6.44 -5.45
CA CYS A 55 3.97 7.60 -4.64
C CYS A 55 5.17 8.21 -3.92
N PRO A 56 5.50 9.49 -4.18
CA PRO A 56 6.66 10.12 -3.54
C PRO A 56 6.50 10.30 -2.03
N ALA A 57 5.27 10.27 -1.52
CA ALA A 57 5.06 10.37 -0.08
C ALA A 57 5.66 9.20 0.70
N TRP A 58 5.87 8.06 0.03
CA TRP A 58 6.41 6.85 0.65
C TRP A 58 7.86 6.56 0.23
N ALA A 59 8.54 7.55 -0.34
CA ALA A 59 9.91 7.38 -0.83
C ALA A 59 10.87 6.93 0.28
N GLU A 60 10.73 7.50 1.48
CA GLU A 60 11.58 7.11 2.61
C GLU A 60 11.35 5.65 3.02
N ALA A 61 10.11 5.19 2.96
CA ALA A 61 9.78 3.81 3.29
C ALA A 61 10.41 2.83 2.29
N ARG A 62 10.61 3.26 1.05
CA ARG A 62 11.25 2.44 0.00
C ARG A 62 12.76 2.45 0.05
N GLU A 63 13.34 3.40 0.75
CA GLU A 63 14.79 3.61 0.71
C GLU A 63 15.54 2.35 1.13
N GLY A 64 16.49 1.92 0.31
CA GLY A 64 17.29 0.74 0.58
C GLY A 64 16.63 -0.60 0.29
N LEU A 65 15.34 -0.61 -0.13
CA LEU A 65 14.64 -1.85 -0.41
C LEU A 65 14.71 -2.29 -1.87
N GLY A 66 15.24 -1.43 -2.76
CA GLY A 66 15.35 -1.78 -4.17
C GLY A 66 14.01 -1.93 -4.88
N ILE A 67 13.01 -1.17 -4.45
CA ILE A 67 11.68 -1.22 -5.06
C ILE A 67 11.68 -0.36 -6.32
N SER A 68 11.55 -0.98 -7.47
CA SER A 68 11.55 -0.27 -8.76
C SER A 68 10.35 -0.61 -9.64
N ASP A 69 9.66 -1.71 -9.37
CA ASP A 69 8.46 -2.08 -10.12
C ASP A 69 7.54 -2.96 -9.26
N ILE A 70 6.37 -3.27 -9.83
CA ILE A 70 5.30 -3.98 -9.11
C ILE A 70 5.68 -5.42 -8.75
N SER A 71 6.72 -5.98 -9.35
CA SER A 71 7.16 -7.34 -9.06
C SER A 71 7.61 -7.50 -7.61
N VAL A 72 7.91 -6.41 -6.91
CA VAL A 72 8.25 -6.44 -5.49
C VAL A 72 7.14 -7.10 -4.66
N MET A 73 5.91 -7.06 -5.11
CA MET A 73 4.81 -7.71 -4.40
C MET A 73 4.92 -9.24 -4.39
N ASN A 74 5.80 -9.79 -5.22
CA ASN A 74 6.13 -11.21 -5.19
C ASN A 74 7.28 -11.52 -4.24
N ASP A 75 7.83 -10.49 -3.60
CA ASP A 75 8.86 -10.61 -2.59
C ASP A 75 8.26 -10.20 -1.25
N PRO A 76 7.74 -11.16 -0.47
CA PRO A 76 7.03 -10.81 0.77
C PRO A 76 7.91 -10.10 1.80
N GLU A 77 9.20 -10.42 1.85
CA GLU A 77 10.08 -9.79 2.83
C GLU A 77 10.23 -8.30 2.60
N ARG A 78 10.49 -7.90 1.35
CA ARG A 78 10.60 -6.48 1.01
C ARG A 78 9.30 -5.74 1.18
N CYS A 79 8.22 -6.34 0.71
CA CYS A 79 6.91 -5.72 0.76
C CYS A 79 6.44 -5.55 2.20
N GLU A 80 6.68 -6.54 3.06
CA GLU A 80 6.36 -6.44 4.47
C GLU A 80 7.18 -5.34 5.15
N GLU A 81 8.46 -5.24 4.83
CA GLU A 81 9.30 -4.19 5.40
C GLU A 81 8.82 -2.81 4.96
N PHE A 82 8.44 -2.66 3.69
CA PHE A 82 7.87 -1.42 3.20
C PHE A 82 6.58 -1.07 3.97
N LEU A 83 5.71 -2.05 4.18
CA LEU A 83 4.47 -1.82 4.93
C LEU A 83 4.74 -1.38 6.37
N ARG A 84 5.72 -1.98 7.02
CA ARG A 84 6.11 -1.59 8.38
C ARG A 84 6.60 -0.15 8.40
N ARG A 85 7.46 0.22 7.47
CA ARG A 85 8.03 1.57 7.42
C ARG A 85 7.00 2.63 7.08
N SER A 86 6.02 2.27 6.24
CA SER A 86 4.96 3.21 5.86
C SER A 86 4.01 3.52 7.01
N GLY A 87 3.85 2.58 7.93
CA GLY A 87 2.95 2.76 9.07
C GLY A 87 1.48 2.72 8.72
N VAL A 88 1.11 2.34 7.49
CA VAL A 88 -0.31 2.39 7.08
C VAL A 88 -1.20 1.45 7.88
N LEU A 89 -0.63 0.36 8.42
CA LEU A 89 -1.39 -0.58 9.21
C LEU A 89 -1.64 -0.08 10.63
N LEU A 90 -1.01 1.01 11.03
CA LEU A 90 -1.22 1.64 12.32
C LEU A 90 -2.28 2.73 12.27
N LEU A 91 -2.72 3.11 11.07
CA LEU A 91 -3.72 4.16 10.90
C LEU A 91 -5.12 3.60 11.10
N PRO A 92 -6.05 4.41 11.65
CA PRO A 92 -7.45 4.00 11.75
C PRO A 92 -8.04 3.78 10.37
N GLN A 93 -8.86 2.78 10.26
CA GLN A 93 -9.49 2.46 8.98
C GLN A 93 -11.00 2.64 9.04
#